data_3591422b0a9852f2f923ddefa1abb2b0
#
_entry.id   3591422b0a9852f2f923ddefa1abb2b0
#
_cell.length_a   1.000
_cell.length_b   1.000
_cell.length_c   1.000
_cell.angle_alpha   90.00
_cell.angle_beta   90.00
_cell.angle_gamma   90.00
#
_symmetry.space_group_name_H-M   'P 1'
#
loop_
_entity.id
_entity.type
_entity.pdbx_description
1 polymer ?
#
loop_
_entity_poly.entity_id
_entity_poly.type
_entity_poly.pdbx_seq_one_letter_code
_entity_poly.pdbx_strand_id
1 'polypeptide(L)'
;MLKALSGGAFSRDFTASIVVFLVAMPLCMGIAVASGVPPEKGLITGIIGGLVVGLLAGSPLQVSGPAAGLAVIVFEIVREQGLSALGPILILAGAIQVIAGLLKVGGWFRAISPAVVHGMLAGIGVLIVVGQFHVLFDDKPLSSGLANLLAMPGQVFGLANQDAATAFAVGLVTIGGMLGWEKFRPASLKLVPGALVGVVLATLLAFFLSLPVARVVVPESIFAAVTLPEQGLLQQFLNPTVITTALAIAFIASAETLLSAAAVDRMHDGPRTNYNRELSAQGVGNLLCGFAGALPMTGVIVRSSANVQAGAKTRLSTILHGVWILAFVALLPWLLREIPMAALAGILVVTGVRLVSLDHAKHLLHRYGPLPAIVWATTLIMVVATDLLTGVLVGIGLSLLELLPHARRLGLGLNEDNREDAHEVALHGTATFLTLPKLSARLEAVPAGRLVILNVERLGHIDHTCAEMVREWIDRRRGAGHQVELFGATGRLRNLVA
;
A
#
# COMPACT_ATOMS: atom_id res chain seq x y z
N MET A 1 9.17 18.93 -15.80
CA MET A 1 7.83 19.09 -16.36
C MET A 1 7.85 19.33 -17.88
N LEU A 2 8.67 20.23 -18.42
CA LEU A 2 8.76 20.51 -19.88
C LEU A 2 9.19 19.28 -20.76
N LYS A 3 10.05 18.38 -20.27
CA LYS A 3 10.40 17.12 -20.96
C LYS A 3 9.24 16.09 -20.98
N ALA A 4 8.24 16.21 -20.10
CA ALA A 4 7.06 15.34 -20.09
C ALA A 4 6.05 15.72 -21.20
N LEU A 5 6.15 16.88 -21.76
CA LEU A 5 5.28 17.37 -22.85
C LEU A 5 5.81 16.99 -24.26
N SER A 6 6.99 16.37 -24.37
CA SER A 6 7.53 15.88 -25.65
C SER A 6 6.76 14.63 -26.11
N GLY A 7 5.97 14.82 -27.12
CA GLY A 7 5.12 13.92 -27.95
C GLY A 7 4.80 12.48 -27.49
N GLY A 8 5.79 11.62 -27.23
CA GLY A 8 5.54 10.22 -26.94
C GLY A 8 5.27 9.89 -25.46
N ALA A 9 5.78 10.68 -24.51
CA ALA A 9 5.57 10.47 -23.09
C ALA A 9 4.19 10.96 -22.65
N PHE A 10 3.72 12.07 -23.20
CA PHE A 10 2.41 12.62 -22.87
C PHE A 10 1.26 11.67 -23.20
N SER A 11 1.24 11.08 -24.41
CA SER A 11 0.20 10.14 -24.80
C SER A 11 0.15 8.91 -23.87
N ARG A 12 1.31 8.40 -23.47
CA ARG A 12 1.42 7.27 -22.54
C ARG A 12 0.93 7.62 -21.14
N ASP A 13 1.35 8.77 -20.62
CA ASP A 13 0.93 9.24 -19.30
C ASP A 13 -0.56 9.56 -19.26
N PHE A 14 -1.11 10.13 -20.36
CA PHE A 14 -2.53 10.39 -20.49
C PHE A 14 -3.36 9.10 -20.46
N THR A 15 -2.98 8.10 -21.26
CA THR A 15 -3.66 6.79 -21.26
C THR A 15 -3.55 6.11 -19.90
N ALA A 16 -2.35 6.10 -19.31
CA ALA A 16 -2.12 5.51 -17.99
C ALA A 16 -2.95 6.21 -16.91
N SER A 17 -3.09 7.54 -16.95
CA SER A 17 -3.89 8.29 -15.99
C SER A 17 -5.37 7.92 -16.01
N ILE A 18 -5.93 7.62 -17.18
CA ILE A 18 -7.31 7.14 -17.30
C ILE A 18 -7.45 5.76 -16.67
N VAL A 19 -6.52 4.83 -16.96
CA VAL A 19 -6.53 3.50 -16.36
C VAL A 19 -6.44 3.58 -14.84
N VAL A 20 -5.54 4.41 -14.33
CA VAL A 20 -5.39 4.62 -12.87
C VAL A 20 -6.66 5.22 -12.27
N PHE A 21 -7.27 6.20 -12.91
CA PHE A 21 -8.54 6.79 -12.47
C PHE A 21 -9.64 5.74 -12.34
N LEU A 22 -9.80 4.89 -13.36
CA LEU A 22 -10.82 3.83 -13.37
C LEU A 22 -10.62 2.75 -12.29
N VAL A 23 -9.35 2.49 -11.91
CA VAL A 23 -9.02 1.62 -10.76
C VAL A 23 -9.22 2.35 -9.44
N ALA A 24 -8.78 3.61 -9.36
CA ALA A 24 -8.71 4.35 -8.12
C ALA A 24 -10.09 4.74 -7.58
N MET A 25 -11.03 5.10 -8.46
CA MET A 25 -12.33 5.63 -8.06
C MET A 25 -13.13 4.64 -7.19
N PRO A 26 -13.42 3.40 -7.61
CA PRO A 26 -14.14 2.45 -6.77
C PRO A 26 -13.36 2.06 -5.50
N LEU A 27 -12.02 1.98 -5.58
CA LEU A 27 -11.18 1.69 -4.41
C LEU A 27 -11.16 2.83 -3.40
N CYS A 28 -11.19 4.10 -3.82
CA CYS A 28 -11.29 5.24 -2.92
C CYS A 28 -12.57 5.19 -2.09
N MET A 29 -13.69 4.96 -2.75
CA MET A 29 -14.98 4.85 -2.08
C MET A 29 -15.07 3.62 -1.20
N GLY A 30 -14.64 2.47 -1.72
CA GLY A 30 -14.66 1.21 -0.98
C GLY A 30 -13.83 1.28 0.30
N ILE A 31 -12.61 1.85 0.27
CA ILE A 31 -11.77 2.01 1.46
C ILE A 31 -12.44 2.95 2.47
N ALA A 32 -13.11 4.03 2.02
CA ALA A 32 -13.86 4.91 2.91
C ALA A 32 -14.98 4.14 3.62
N VAL A 33 -15.75 3.36 2.88
CA VAL A 33 -16.81 2.49 3.45
C VAL A 33 -16.23 1.49 4.45
N ALA A 34 -15.13 0.82 4.10
CA ALA A 34 -14.44 -0.10 5.00
C ALA A 34 -13.89 0.59 6.27
N SER A 35 -13.60 1.88 6.18
CA SER A 35 -13.16 2.72 7.30
C SER A 35 -14.33 3.29 8.11
N GLY A 36 -15.58 2.95 7.81
CA GLY A 36 -16.76 3.46 8.48
C GLY A 36 -17.03 4.95 8.23
N VAL A 37 -16.47 5.53 7.15
CA VAL A 37 -16.63 6.94 6.80
C VAL A 37 -17.35 7.11 5.47
N PRO A 38 -17.95 8.29 5.21
CA PRO A 38 -18.62 8.56 3.94
C PRO A 38 -17.69 8.39 2.74
N PRO A 39 -18.18 7.82 1.61
CA PRO A 39 -17.38 7.50 0.43
C PRO A 39 -16.62 8.69 -0.18
N GLU A 40 -17.19 9.89 -0.09
CA GLU A 40 -16.56 11.13 -0.58
C GLU A 40 -15.25 11.46 0.13
N LYS A 41 -15.08 11.05 1.38
CA LYS A 41 -13.83 11.25 2.13
C LYS A 41 -12.65 10.51 1.46
N GLY A 42 -12.92 9.32 0.94
CA GLY A 42 -11.95 8.56 0.15
C GLY A 42 -11.61 9.24 -1.19
N LEU A 43 -12.60 9.85 -1.84
CA LEU A 43 -12.40 10.59 -3.08
C LEU A 43 -11.57 11.86 -2.86
N ILE A 44 -11.82 12.62 -1.77
CA ILE A 44 -11.01 13.78 -1.37
C ILE A 44 -9.54 13.34 -1.16
N THR A 45 -9.32 12.24 -0.45
CA THR A 45 -7.97 11.68 -0.26
C THR A 45 -7.32 11.32 -1.60
N GLY A 46 -8.05 10.72 -2.54
CA GLY A 46 -7.57 10.39 -3.88
C GLY A 46 -7.20 11.64 -4.70
N ILE A 47 -8.00 12.70 -4.60
CA ILE A 47 -7.74 13.99 -5.25
C ILE A 47 -6.46 14.64 -4.69
N ILE A 48 -6.31 14.72 -3.36
CA ILE A 48 -5.12 15.26 -2.70
C ILE A 48 -3.89 14.42 -3.08
N GLY A 49 -4.00 13.09 -3.06
CA GLY A 49 -2.94 12.16 -3.44
C GLY A 49 -2.48 12.34 -4.89
N GLY A 50 -3.42 12.48 -5.82
CA GLY A 50 -3.11 12.72 -7.23
C GLY A 50 -2.52 14.11 -7.48
N LEU A 51 -3.20 15.16 -7.05
CA LEU A 51 -2.83 16.54 -7.38
C LEU A 51 -1.63 17.03 -6.58
N VAL A 52 -1.66 16.90 -5.25
CA VAL A 52 -0.61 17.48 -4.40
C VAL A 52 0.57 16.54 -4.25
N VAL A 53 0.31 15.30 -3.81
CA VAL A 53 1.41 14.34 -3.61
C VAL A 53 2.03 13.97 -4.95
N GLY A 54 1.25 13.80 -6.03
CA GLY A 54 1.79 13.56 -7.37
C GLY A 54 2.79 14.63 -7.85
N LEU A 55 2.61 15.90 -7.45
CA LEU A 55 3.56 16.99 -7.75
C LEU A 55 4.82 16.92 -6.89
N LEU A 56 4.68 16.59 -5.60
CA LEU A 56 5.75 16.64 -4.61
C LEU A 56 6.55 15.34 -4.52
N ALA A 57 5.93 14.20 -4.86
CA ALA A 57 6.42 12.85 -4.63
C ALA A 57 7.88 12.62 -5.02
N GLY A 58 8.56 11.78 -4.25
CA GLY A 58 9.89 11.27 -4.55
C GLY A 58 9.88 10.08 -5.50
N SER A 59 8.75 9.35 -5.56
CA SER A 59 8.49 8.21 -6.46
C SER A 59 7.64 8.65 -7.64
N PRO A 60 8.19 8.71 -8.86
CA PRO A 60 7.48 9.37 -9.99
C PRO A 60 6.26 8.62 -10.48
N LEU A 61 6.22 7.30 -10.38
CA LEU A 61 5.15 6.46 -10.91
C LEU A 61 4.24 5.86 -9.82
N GLN A 62 4.55 6.13 -8.56
CA GLN A 62 3.71 5.73 -7.44
C GLN A 62 2.44 6.57 -7.39
N VAL A 63 1.31 5.92 -7.19
CA VAL A 63 0.00 6.56 -7.05
C VAL A 63 -0.40 6.54 -5.58
N SER A 64 -0.67 7.73 -5.04
CA SER A 64 -1.12 7.90 -3.65
C SER A 64 -2.63 8.01 -3.56
N GLY A 65 -3.18 7.56 -2.45
CA GLY A 65 -4.61 7.60 -2.18
C GLY A 65 -4.96 6.96 -0.84
N PRO A 66 -6.25 6.80 -0.51
CA PRO A 66 -6.65 6.24 0.77
C PRO A 66 -6.02 4.87 0.98
N ALA A 67 -5.53 4.66 2.20
CA ALA A 67 -4.76 3.50 2.60
C ALA A 67 -5.69 2.35 3.01
N ALA A 68 -5.69 1.27 2.26
CA ALA A 68 -6.42 0.06 2.66
C ALA A 68 -5.86 -0.52 3.98
N GLY A 69 -4.56 -0.42 4.18
CA GLY A 69 -3.88 -0.87 5.39
C GLY A 69 -4.27 -0.13 6.66
N LEU A 70 -4.75 1.08 6.54
CA LEU A 70 -5.20 1.90 7.67
C LEU A 70 -6.72 1.88 7.87
N ALA A 71 -7.48 1.20 6.99
CA ALA A 71 -8.94 1.22 7.05
C ALA A 71 -9.48 0.75 8.40
N VAL A 72 -8.88 -0.30 8.97
CA VAL A 72 -9.32 -0.87 10.25
C VAL A 72 -9.06 0.08 11.41
N ILE A 73 -7.87 0.67 11.51
CA ILE A 73 -7.55 1.63 12.58
C ILE A 73 -8.41 2.89 12.47
N VAL A 74 -8.70 3.34 11.24
CA VAL A 74 -9.63 4.45 11.01
C VAL A 74 -11.04 4.09 11.45
N PHE A 75 -11.50 2.87 11.14
CA PHE A 75 -12.82 2.39 11.57
C PHE A 75 -12.96 2.41 13.10
N GLU A 76 -11.95 1.95 13.82
CA GLU A 76 -11.93 1.97 15.28
C GLU A 76 -11.96 3.40 15.83
N ILE A 77 -11.13 4.31 15.30
CA ILE A 77 -11.10 5.72 15.70
C ILE A 77 -12.46 6.37 15.49
N VAL A 78 -13.05 6.20 14.31
CA VAL A 78 -14.34 6.82 13.96
C VAL A 78 -15.47 6.28 14.82
N ARG A 79 -15.45 4.99 15.13
CA ARG A 79 -16.45 4.36 16.00
C ARG A 79 -16.35 4.84 17.45
N GLU A 80 -15.13 4.98 17.99
CA GLU A 80 -14.91 5.29 19.41
C GLU A 80 -14.89 6.79 19.70
N GLN A 81 -14.35 7.57 18.79
CA GLN A 81 -14.09 9.00 18.99
C GLN A 81 -14.86 9.90 18.02
N GLY A 82 -15.55 9.31 17.02
CA GLY A 82 -16.23 10.04 15.98
C GLY A 82 -15.34 10.47 14.81
N LEU A 83 -15.98 10.91 13.73
CA LEU A 83 -15.27 11.31 12.49
C LEU A 83 -14.37 12.54 12.69
N SER A 84 -14.74 13.47 13.58
CA SER A 84 -13.97 14.69 13.86
C SER A 84 -12.59 14.43 14.47
N ALA A 85 -12.39 13.28 15.13
CA ALA A 85 -11.10 12.90 15.71
C ALA A 85 -10.02 12.63 14.66
N LEU A 86 -10.40 12.27 13.43
CA LEU A 86 -9.45 12.01 12.35
C LEU A 86 -8.64 13.24 11.96
N GLY A 87 -9.24 14.43 11.96
CA GLY A 87 -8.58 15.67 11.56
C GLY A 87 -7.29 15.92 12.35
N PRO A 88 -7.34 16.11 13.68
CA PRO A 88 -6.16 16.32 14.52
C PRO A 88 -5.13 15.21 14.44
N ILE A 89 -5.58 13.95 14.43
CA ILE A 89 -4.70 12.79 14.33
C ILE A 89 -3.89 12.82 13.03
N LEU A 90 -4.54 13.09 11.89
CA LEU A 90 -3.88 13.10 10.58
C LEU A 90 -2.99 14.32 10.38
N ILE A 91 -3.36 15.49 10.94
CA ILE A 91 -2.51 16.67 10.93
C ILE A 91 -1.20 16.36 11.67
N LEU A 92 -1.28 15.78 12.86
CA LEU A 92 -0.11 15.42 13.64
C LEU A 92 0.70 14.30 12.97
N ALA A 93 0.05 13.25 12.46
CA ALA A 93 0.71 12.17 11.71
C ALA A 93 1.45 12.70 10.47
N GLY A 94 0.80 13.57 9.70
CA GLY A 94 1.40 14.21 8.53
C GLY A 94 2.60 15.09 8.90
N ALA A 95 2.51 15.87 9.98
CA ALA A 95 3.63 16.67 10.48
C ALA A 95 4.82 15.79 10.87
N ILE A 96 4.58 14.68 11.58
CA ILE A 96 5.61 13.69 11.93
C ILE A 96 6.29 13.14 10.67
N GLN A 97 5.53 12.78 9.65
CA GLN A 97 6.07 12.27 8.39
C GLN A 97 6.90 13.33 7.63
N VAL A 98 6.45 14.59 7.61
CA VAL A 98 7.23 15.69 7.00
C VAL A 98 8.55 15.85 7.73
N ILE A 99 8.53 15.92 9.06
CA ILE A 99 9.75 16.04 9.89
C ILE A 99 10.67 14.83 9.64
N ALA A 100 10.14 13.61 9.65
CA ALA A 100 10.92 12.40 9.40
C ALA A 100 11.58 12.40 8.00
N GLY A 101 10.88 12.89 6.97
CA GLY A 101 11.43 13.04 5.64
C GLY A 101 12.54 14.09 5.56
N LEU A 102 12.38 15.24 6.24
CA LEU A 102 13.39 16.30 6.35
C LEU A 102 14.62 15.82 7.12
N LEU A 103 14.44 15.03 8.17
CA LEU A 103 15.51 14.40 8.96
C LEU A 103 16.17 13.20 8.21
N LYS A 104 15.73 12.92 6.98
CA LYS A 104 16.27 11.85 6.12
C LYS A 104 16.12 10.44 6.70
N VAL A 105 15.05 10.18 7.46
CA VAL A 105 14.78 8.87 8.08
C VAL A 105 14.11 7.88 7.12
N GLY A 106 13.71 8.31 5.90
CA GLY A 106 13.00 7.47 4.93
C GLY A 106 13.68 6.13 4.62
N GLY A 107 15.02 6.11 4.61
CA GLY A 107 15.78 4.86 4.39
C GLY A 107 15.58 3.80 5.47
N TRP A 108 15.27 4.20 6.73
CA TRP A 108 15.09 3.29 7.86
C TRP A 108 13.80 2.48 7.77
N PHE A 109 12.75 3.01 7.15
CA PHE A 109 11.51 2.27 6.95
C PHE A 109 11.68 1.08 6.00
N ARG A 110 12.70 1.10 5.13
CA ARG A 110 13.08 -0.06 4.32
C ARG A 110 13.73 -1.18 5.13
N ALA A 111 14.19 -0.86 6.34
CA ALA A 111 14.80 -1.83 7.26
C ALA A 111 13.78 -2.70 8.00
N ILE A 112 12.47 -2.43 7.84
CA ILE A 112 11.43 -3.30 8.43
C ILE A 112 11.46 -4.64 7.71
N SER A 113 11.49 -5.73 8.49
CA SER A 113 11.49 -7.09 7.94
C SER A 113 10.33 -7.31 6.96
N PRO A 114 10.58 -7.80 5.73
CA PRO A 114 9.51 -8.16 4.79
C PRO A 114 8.50 -9.15 5.38
N ALA A 115 8.93 -10.06 6.26
CA ALA A 115 8.03 -10.99 6.93
C ALA A 115 6.99 -10.27 7.79
N VAL A 116 7.38 -9.23 8.54
CA VAL A 116 6.45 -8.40 9.33
C VAL A 116 5.49 -7.67 8.41
N VAL A 117 5.99 -7.05 7.35
CA VAL A 117 5.17 -6.26 6.43
C VAL A 117 4.16 -7.11 5.69
N HIS A 118 4.59 -8.24 5.14
CA HIS A 118 3.67 -9.14 4.45
C HIS A 118 2.70 -9.84 5.42
N GLY A 119 3.12 -10.10 6.66
CA GLY A 119 2.23 -10.59 7.73
C GLY A 119 1.16 -9.56 8.09
N MET A 120 1.57 -8.28 8.23
CA MET A 120 0.67 -7.15 8.43
C MET A 120 -0.34 -7.01 7.29
N LEU A 121 0.13 -6.98 6.04
CA LEU A 121 -0.75 -6.88 4.86
C LEU A 121 -1.72 -8.05 4.77
N ALA A 122 -1.28 -9.25 5.10
CA ALA A 122 -2.14 -10.43 5.13
C ALA A 122 -3.19 -10.33 6.24
N GLY A 123 -2.82 -9.88 7.44
CA GLY A 123 -3.76 -9.60 8.53
C GLY A 123 -4.81 -8.56 8.15
N ILE A 124 -4.38 -7.45 7.55
CA ILE A 124 -5.28 -6.41 7.00
C ILE A 124 -6.21 -7.02 5.94
N GLY A 125 -5.68 -7.86 5.05
CA GLY A 125 -6.47 -8.56 4.04
C GLY A 125 -7.59 -9.38 4.66
N VAL A 126 -7.30 -10.15 5.72
CA VAL A 126 -8.31 -10.91 6.47
C VAL A 126 -9.34 -9.97 7.10
N LEU A 127 -8.90 -8.89 7.78
CA LEU A 127 -9.81 -7.93 8.43
C LEU A 127 -10.75 -7.26 7.42
N ILE A 128 -10.25 -6.90 6.24
CA ILE A 128 -11.08 -6.35 5.15
C ILE A 128 -12.11 -7.40 4.71
N VAL A 129 -11.69 -8.63 4.44
CA VAL A 129 -12.60 -9.70 3.99
C VAL A 129 -13.72 -9.94 4.99
N VAL A 130 -13.38 -10.13 6.27
CA VAL A 130 -14.41 -10.43 7.29
C VAL A 130 -15.33 -9.25 7.56
N GLY A 131 -14.81 -8.02 7.53
CA GLY A 131 -15.64 -6.81 7.68
C GLY A 131 -16.55 -6.59 6.47
N GLN A 132 -16.00 -6.68 5.25
CA GLN A 132 -16.78 -6.47 4.04
C GLN A 132 -17.75 -7.61 3.72
N PHE A 133 -17.55 -8.78 4.34
CA PHE A 133 -18.53 -9.87 4.27
C PHE A 133 -19.91 -9.43 4.79
N HIS A 134 -19.97 -8.65 5.88
CA HIS A 134 -21.23 -8.10 6.40
C HIS A 134 -21.87 -7.10 5.42
N VAL A 135 -21.05 -6.23 4.80
CA VAL A 135 -21.52 -5.22 3.83
C VAL A 135 -22.09 -5.87 2.55
N LEU A 136 -21.64 -7.09 2.19
CA LEU A 136 -22.25 -7.86 1.10
C LEU A 136 -23.73 -8.18 1.35
N PHE A 137 -24.17 -8.19 2.61
CA PHE A 137 -25.55 -8.41 3.01
C PHE A 137 -26.31 -7.10 3.38
N ASP A 138 -25.74 -5.95 2.98
CA ASP A 138 -26.20 -4.62 3.37
C ASP A 138 -26.22 -4.38 4.90
N ASP A 139 -25.40 -5.13 5.65
CA ASP A 139 -25.23 -5.00 7.09
C ASP A 139 -23.93 -4.25 7.45
N LYS A 140 -23.83 -3.77 8.70
CA LYS A 140 -22.66 -3.03 9.17
C LYS A 140 -21.61 -3.97 9.76
N PRO A 141 -20.30 -3.72 9.51
CA PRO A 141 -19.24 -4.46 10.18
C PRO A 141 -19.29 -4.29 11.71
N LEU A 142 -18.89 -5.33 12.42
CA LEU A 142 -18.78 -5.33 13.88
C LEU A 142 -17.44 -4.69 14.33
N SER A 143 -17.30 -4.57 15.65
CA SER A 143 -16.25 -3.81 16.30
C SER A 143 -14.83 -4.36 16.16
N SER A 144 -14.65 -5.66 15.91
CA SER A 144 -13.33 -6.27 15.81
C SER A 144 -13.29 -7.34 14.73
N GLY A 145 -12.09 -7.66 14.25
CA GLY A 145 -11.89 -8.71 13.27
C GLY A 145 -12.41 -10.07 13.73
N LEU A 146 -12.14 -10.41 14.98
CA LEU A 146 -12.62 -11.66 15.56
C LEU A 146 -14.15 -11.70 15.68
N ALA A 147 -14.78 -10.61 16.10
CA ALA A 147 -16.24 -10.51 16.18
C ALA A 147 -16.88 -10.66 14.78
N ASN A 148 -16.32 -9.99 13.76
CA ASN A 148 -16.78 -10.15 12.38
C ASN A 148 -16.66 -11.61 11.91
N LEU A 149 -15.53 -12.26 12.17
CA LEU A 149 -15.29 -13.64 11.79
C LEU A 149 -16.28 -14.61 12.43
N LEU A 150 -16.57 -14.43 13.72
CA LEU A 150 -17.51 -15.28 14.46
C LEU A 150 -18.97 -15.03 14.06
N ALA A 151 -19.30 -13.84 13.57
CA ALA A 151 -20.64 -13.49 13.12
C ALA A 151 -20.94 -13.92 11.65
N MET A 152 -19.92 -14.23 10.84
CA MET A 152 -20.12 -14.65 9.44
C MET A 152 -21.14 -15.79 9.25
N PRO A 153 -21.13 -16.87 10.07
CA PRO A 153 -22.16 -17.93 9.92
C PRO A 153 -23.57 -17.41 10.08
N GLY A 154 -23.81 -16.45 11.00
CA GLY A 154 -25.11 -15.81 11.21
C GLY A 154 -25.60 -15.05 9.98
N GLN A 155 -24.68 -14.38 9.25
CA GLN A 155 -25.01 -13.68 8.00
C GLN A 155 -25.48 -14.66 6.91
N VAL A 156 -24.86 -15.84 6.83
CA VAL A 156 -25.27 -16.87 5.86
C VAL A 156 -26.72 -17.36 6.14
N PHE A 157 -27.08 -17.51 7.41
CA PHE A 157 -28.48 -17.80 7.77
C PHE A 157 -29.42 -16.62 7.44
N GLY A 158 -28.91 -15.39 7.42
CA GLY A 158 -29.62 -14.18 7.00
C GLY A 158 -30.04 -14.17 5.53
N LEU A 159 -29.52 -15.08 4.67
CA LEU A 159 -29.96 -15.25 3.28
C LEU A 159 -31.45 -15.63 3.14
N ALA A 160 -32.12 -16.04 4.22
CA ALA A 160 -33.56 -16.18 4.24
C ALA A 160 -34.30 -14.83 4.09
N ASN A 161 -33.64 -13.70 4.37
CA ASN A 161 -34.16 -12.36 4.10
C ASN A 161 -33.89 -12.00 2.62
N GLN A 162 -34.95 -11.63 1.90
CA GLN A 162 -34.90 -11.35 0.46
C GLN A 162 -33.98 -10.14 0.14
N ASP A 163 -33.96 -9.10 0.98
CA ASP A 163 -33.16 -7.91 0.76
C ASP A 163 -31.66 -8.23 0.92
N ALA A 164 -31.30 -8.95 1.99
CA ALA A 164 -29.92 -9.41 2.22
C ALA A 164 -29.43 -10.36 1.10
N ALA A 165 -30.30 -11.27 0.65
CA ALA A 165 -29.99 -12.17 -0.47
C ALA A 165 -29.77 -11.39 -1.79
N THR A 166 -30.56 -10.34 -2.02
CA THR A 166 -30.43 -9.48 -3.20
C THR A 166 -29.11 -8.69 -3.16
N ALA A 167 -28.75 -8.09 -2.02
CA ALA A 167 -27.49 -7.39 -1.85
C ALA A 167 -26.31 -8.34 -2.07
N PHE A 168 -26.35 -9.53 -1.46
CA PHE A 168 -25.32 -10.55 -1.64
C PHE A 168 -25.17 -10.98 -3.10
N ALA A 169 -26.27 -11.19 -3.81
CA ALA A 169 -26.26 -11.52 -5.25
C ALA A 169 -25.57 -10.41 -6.08
N VAL A 170 -25.86 -9.13 -5.79
CA VAL A 170 -25.21 -7.98 -6.44
C VAL A 170 -23.70 -7.97 -6.14
N GLY A 171 -23.29 -8.25 -4.92
CA GLY A 171 -21.89 -8.41 -4.55
C GLY A 171 -21.20 -9.55 -5.29
N LEU A 172 -21.88 -10.71 -5.42
CA LEU A 172 -21.37 -11.86 -6.22
C LEU A 172 -21.25 -11.53 -7.70
N VAL A 173 -22.18 -10.77 -8.27
CA VAL A 173 -22.09 -10.29 -9.68
C VAL A 173 -20.84 -9.41 -9.84
N THR A 174 -20.54 -8.55 -8.86
CA THR A 174 -19.30 -7.74 -8.88
C THR A 174 -18.05 -8.61 -8.84
N ILE A 175 -17.98 -9.56 -7.91
CA ILE A 175 -16.85 -10.49 -7.77
C ILE A 175 -16.68 -11.32 -9.05
N GLY A 176 -17.77 -11.92 -9.53
CA GLY A 176 -17.78 -12.75 -10.74
C GLY A 176 -17.42 -11.96 -12.00
N GLY A 177 -17.96 -10.74 -12.15
CA GLY A 177 -17.63 -9.83 -13.23
C GLY A 177 -16.17 -9.41 -13.22
N MET A 178 -15.62 -9.07 -12.06
CA MET A 178 -14.22 -8.71 -11.87
C MET A 178 -13.27 -9.86 -12.22
N LEU A 179 -13.48 -11.03 -11.63
CA LEU A 179 -12.61 -12.19 -11.83
C LEU A 179 -12.78 -12.80 -13.22
N GLY A 180 -14.02 -12.87 -13.71
CA GLY A 180 -14.32 -13.34 -15.06
C GLY A 180 -13.68 -12.46 -16.13
N TRP A 181 -13.80 -11.13 -15.97
CA TRP A 181 -13.13 -10.18 -16.88
C TRP A 181 -11.62 -10.38 -16.88
N GLU A 182 -10.99 -10.44 -15.72
CA GLU A 182 -9.52 -10.62 -15.63
C GLU A 182 -9.05 -11.91 -16.29
N LYS A 183 -9.85 -12.98 -16.21
CA LYS A 183 -9.53 -14.27 -16.82
C LYS A 183 -9.76 -14.32 -18.33
N PHE A 184 -10.85 -13.71 -18.82
CA PHE A 184 -11.31 -13.88 -20.20
C PHE A 184 -11.11 -12.63 -21.08
N ARG A 185 -10.61 -11.50 -20.53
CA ARG A 185 -10.43 -10.24 -21.27
C ARG A 185 -9.54 -10.45 -22.50
N PRO A 186 -9.91 -9.94 -23.68
CA PRO A 186 -9.07 -9.95 -24.85
C PRO A 186 -7.86 -9.03 -24.69
N ALA A 187 -6.77 -9.33 -25.42
CA ALA A 187 -5.52 -8.57 -25.32
C ALA A 187 -5.70 -7.06 -25.64
N SER A 188 -6.65 -6.73 -26.54
CA SER A 188 -6.99 -5.35 -26.91
C SER A 188 -7.62 -4.54 -25.76
N LEU A 189 -8.28 -5.20 -24.80
CA LEU A 189 -8.94 -4.58 -23.65
C LEU A 189 -8.19 -4.82 -22.34
N LYS A 190 -6.92 -5.20 -22.39
CA LYS A 190 -6.08 -5.50 -21.23
C LYS A 190 -6.01 -4.34 -20.22
N LEU A 191 -6.17 -3.11 -20.69
CA LEU A 191 -6.12 -1.91 -19.86
C LEU A 191 -7.42 -1.62 -19.10
N VAL A 192 -8.54 -2.31 -19.42
CA VAL A 192 -9.81 -2.15 -18.72
C VAL A 192 -9.74 -2.94 -17.40
N PRO A 193 -9.85 -2.27 -16.23
CA PRO A 193 -9.74 -2.94 -14.94
C PRO A 193 -10.95 -3.83 -14.64
N GLY A 194 -10.69 -5.02 -14.06
CA GLY A 194 -11.77 -5.93 -13.66
C GLY A 194 -12.70 -5.31 -12.59
N ALA A 195 -12.15 -4.54 -11.66
CA ALA A 195 -12.96 -3.84 -10.64
C ALA A 195 -14.01 -2.88 -11.27
N LEU A 196 -13.63 -2.17 -12.33
CA LEU A 196 -14.57 -1.30 -13.06
C LEU A 196 -15.68 -2.13 -13.70
N VAL A 197 -15.32 -3.22 -14.40
CA VAL A 197 -16.30 -4.08 -15.06
C VAL A 197 -17.26 -4.67 -14.03
N GLY A 198 -16.75 -5.18 -12.92
CA GLY A 198 -17.58 -5.73 -11.85
C GLY A 198 -18.58 -4.71 -11.29
N VAL A 199 -18.11 -3.50 -10.96
CA VAL A 199 -18.98 -2.45 -10.41
C VAL A 199 -20.01 -1.97 -11.41
N VAL A 200 -19.63 -1.80 -12.68
CA VAL A 200 -20.56 -1.36 -13.74
C VAL A 200 -21.63 -2.42 -13.97
N LEU A 201 -21.27 -3.70 -14.07
CA LEU A 201 -22.25 -4.78 -14.24
C LEU A 201 -23.25 -4.83 -13.08
N ALA A 202 -22.77 -4.75 -11.84
CA ALA A 202 -23.61 -4.76 -10.65
C ALA A 202 -24.53 -3.52 -10.57
N THR A 203 -23.99 -2.35 -10.91
CA THR A 203 -24.76 -1.10 -10.92
C THR A 203 -25.85 -1.12 -11.98
N LEU A 204 -25.54 -1.56 -13.20
CA LEU A 204 -26.53 -1.70 -14.28
C LEU A 204 -27.61 -2.71 -13.90
N LEU A 205 -27.22 -3.86 -13.34
CA LEU A 205 -28.18 -4.86 -12.87
C LEU A 205 -29.12 -4.27 -11.81
N ALA A 206 -28.58 -3.61 -10.79
CA ALA A 206 -29.36 -2.99 -9.72
C ALA A 206 -30.28 -1.87 -10.23
N PHE A 207 -29.79 -1.09 -11.19
CA PHE A 207 -30.55 0.00 -11.81
C PHE A 207 -31.72 -0.52 -12.65
N PHE A 208 -31.47 -1.40 -13.64
CA PHE A 208 -32.50 -1.88 -14.55
C PHE A 208 -33.54 -2.78 -13.91
N LEU A 209 -33.15 -3.54 -12.88
CA LEU A 209 -34.09 -4.39 -12.15
C LEU A 209 -34.69 -3.68 -10.92
N SER A 210 -34.35 -2.40 -10.69
CA SER A 210 -34.83 -1.60 -9.53
C SER A 210 -34.66 -2.33 -8.21
N LEU A 211 -33.48 -2.97 -8.01
CA LEU A 211 -33.22 -3.81 -6.85
C LEU A 211 -33.19 -2.97 -5.54
N PRO A 212 -33.79 -3.47 -4.46
CA PRO A 212 -33.83 -2.82 -3.16
C PRO A 212 -32.50 -3.05 -2.41
N VAL A 213 -31.41 -2.39 -2.85
CA VAL A 213 -30.08 -2.49 -2.27
C VAL A 213 -29.60 -1.13 -1.81
N ALA A 214 -28.82 -1.08 -0.73
CA ALA A 214 -28.20 0.14 -0.26
C ALA A 214 -27.22 0.69 -1.32
N ARG A 215 -27.33 1.99 -1.57
CA ARG A 215 -26.50 2.69 -2.58
C ARG A 215 -25.57 3.70 -1.89
N VAL A 216 -24.53 4.08 -2.61
CA VAL A 216 -23.55 5.08 -2.17
C VAL A 216 -24.25 6.42 -1.99
N VAL A 217 -24.07 7.05 -0.84
CA VAL A 217 -24.54 8.41 -0.56
C VAL A 217 -23.38 9.37 -0.76
N VAL A 218 -23.48 10.25 -1.74
CA VAL A 218 -22.48 11.30 -2.05
C VAL A 218 -23.18 12.64 -2.08
N PRO A 219 -22.62 13.71 -1.45
CA PRO A 219 -23.18 15.04 -1.50
C PRO A 219 -23.21 15.59 -2.93
N GLU A 220 -24.00 16.63 -3.16
CA GLU A 220 -24.09 17.29 -4.49
C GLU A 220 -22.78 17.99 -4.87
N SER A 221 -22.03 18.47 -3.89
CA SER A 221 -20.75 19.11 -4.08
C SER A 221 -19.68 18.45 -3.22
N ILE A 222 -18.58 18.04 -3.84
CA ILE A 222 -17.41 17.51 -3.13
C ILE A 222 -16.80 18.54 -2.17
N PHE A 223 -16.95 19.83 -2.47
CA PHE A 223 -16.46 20.90 -1.59
C PHE A 223 -17.26 20.99 -0.29
N ALA A 224 -18.56 20.66 -0.31
CA ALA A 224 -19.39 20.57 0.90
C ALA A 224 -18.98 19.38 1.80
N ALA A 225 -18.29 18.39 1.24
CA ALA A 225 -17.77 17.27 2.01
C ALA A 225 -16.47 17.60 2.76
N VAL A 226 -15.81 18.71 2.48
CA VAL A 226 -14.61 19.15 3.22
C VAL A 226 -15.04 19.66 4.58
N THR A 227 -14.56 18.99 5.63
CA THR A 227 -14.81 19.38 7.03
C THR A 227 -13.53 19.93 7.63
N LEU A 228 -13.50 21.23 7.87
CA LEU A 228 -12.36 21.85 8.54
C LEU A 228 -12.32 21.45 10.03
N PRO A 229 -11.12 21.39 10.63
CA PRO A 229 -10.98 21.11 12.04
C PRO A 229 -11.73 22.14 12.92
N GLU A 230 -12.35 21.65 13.99
CA GLU A 230 -13.07 22.46 14.94
C GLU A 230 -12.14 23.36 15.77
N GLN A 231 -12.72 24.34 16.47
CA GLN A 231 -11.98 25.19 17.42
C GLN A 231 -11.40 24.32 18.56
N GLY A 232 -10.20 24.63 19.02
CA GLY A 232 -9.52 23.83 20.07
C GLY A 232 -8.54 22.77 19.54
N LEU A 233 -8.18 22.81 18.26
CA LEU A 233 -7.22 21.89 17.65
C LEU A 233 -5.90 21.77 18.45
N LEU A 234 -5.38 22.87 18.99
CA LEU A 234 -4.16 22.87 19.82
C LEU A 234 -4.30 22.04 21.12
N GLN A 235 -5.50 22.06 21.74
CA GLN A 235 -5.76 21.27 22.93
C GLN A 235 -5.84 19.78 22.60
N GLN A 236 -6.37 19.43 21.43
CA GLN A 236 -6.43 18.05 20.95
C GLN A 236 -5.04 17.48 20.68
N PHE A 237 -4.08 18.28 20.22
CA PHE A 237 -2.70 17.84 20.03
C PHE A 237 -1.97 17.49 21.36
N LEU A 238 -2.47 17.96 22.50
CA LEU A 238 -1.94 17.59 23.82
C LEU A 238 -2.58 16.33 24.39
N ASN A 239 -3.60 15.78 23.75
CA ASN A 239 -4.25 14.54 24.18
C ASN A 239 -3.31 13.34 23.91
N PRO A 240 -2.94 12.56 24.95
CA PRO A 240 -2.06 11.39 24.77
C PRO A 240 -2.59 10.37 23.75
N THR A 241 -3.92 10.16 23.70
CA THR A 241 -4.54 9.25 22.74
C THR A 241 -4.35 9.75 21.31
N VAL A 242 -4.52 11.05 21.04
CA VAL A 242 -4.29 11.64 19.72
C VAL A 242 -2.83 11.49 19.33
N ILE A 243 -1.89 11.74 20.25
CA ILE A 243 -0.45 11.63 19.99
C ILE A 243 -0.07 10.18 19.67
N THR A 244 -0.48 9.22 20.49
CA THR A 244 -0.15 7.79 20.29
C THR A 244 -0.73 7.25 18.99
N THR A 245 -1.99 7.59 18.68
CA THR A 245 -2.65 7.19 17.44
C THR A 245 -2.00 7.86 16.22
N ALA A 246 -1.64 9.14 16.31
CA ALA A 246 -0.93 9.85 15.24
C ALA A 246 0.45 9.23 14.97
N LEU A 247 1.19 8.86 16.01
CA LEU A 247 2.47 8.15 15.88
C LEU A 247 2.29 6.80 15.20
N ALA A 248 1.27 6.03 15.58
CA ALA A 248 0.94 4.74 14.97
C ALA A 248 0.61 4.90 13.47
N ILE A 249 -0.30 5.83 13.14
CA ILE A 249 -0.67 6.11 11.73
C ILE A 249 0.55 6.60 10.95
N ALA A 250 1.35 7.54 11.49
CA ALA A 250 2.54 8.04 10.83
C ALA A 250 3.53 6.91 10.51
N PHE A 251 3.77 6.01 11.48
CA PHE A 251 4.67 4.87 11.31
C PHE A 251 4.16 3.89 10.24
N ILE A 252 2.91 3.44 10.36
CA ILE A 252 2.32 2.45 9.45
C ILE A 252 2.20 3.03 8.03
N ALA A 253 1.70 4.26 7.89
CA ALA A 253 1.58 4.92 6.60
C ALA A 253 2.94 5.13 5.93
N SER A 254 3.99 5.47 6.70
CA SER A 254 5.35 5.60 6.19
C SER A 254 5.90 4.27 5.71
N ALA A 255 5.74 3.20 6.49
CA ALA A 255 6.17 1.86 6.12
C ALA A 255 5.46 1.39 4.84
N GLU A 256 4.12 1.48 4.79
CA GLU A 256 3.31 1.08 3.63
C GLU A 256 3.72 1.86 2.36
N THR A 257 3.87 3.19 2.48
CA THR A 257 4.28 4.04 1.36
C THR A 257 5.66 3.68 0.83
N LEU A 258 6.66 3.55 1.69
CA LEU A 258 8.04 3.38 1.25
C LEU A 258 8.31 1.96 0.75
N LEU A 259 7.59 0.96 1.27
CA LEU A 259 7.59 -0.39 0.72
C LEU A 259 6.88 -0.46 -0.64
N SER A 260 5.76 0.24 -0.77
CA SER A 260 5.08 0.39 -2.07
C SER A 260 5.99 1.07 -3.09
N ALA A 261 6.72 2.11 -2.70
CA ALA A 261 7.69 2.79 -3.55
C ALA A 261 8.81 1.85 -4.02
N ALA A 262 9.35 1.04 -3.09
CA ALA A 262 10.36 0.03 -3.43
C ALA A 262 9.81 -1.02 -4.41
N ALA A 263 8.56 -1.47 -4.21
CA ALA A 263 7.91 -2.39 -5.13
C ALA A 263 7.70 -1.77 -6.53
N VAL A 264 7.28 -0.51 -6.59
CA VAL A 264 7.10 0.22 -7.86
C VAL A 264 8.42 0.40 -8.60
N ASP A 265 9.50 0.71 -7.87
CA ASP A 265 10.85 0.83 -8.45
C ASP A 265 11.31 -0.46 -9.18
N ARG A 266 10.80 -1.64 -8.78
CA ARG A 266 11.09 -2.93 -9.44
C ARG A 266 10.31 -3.15 -10.73
N MET A 267 9.21 -2.43 -10.92
CA MET A 267 8.32 -2.60 -12.06
C MET A 267 8.72 -1.78 -13.29
N HIS A 268 9.73 -0.90 -13.19
CA HIS A 268 10.15 -0.04 -14.28
C HIS A 268 11.66 0.29 -14.22
N ASP A 269 12.21 0.68 -15.37
CA ASP A 269 13.63 1.09 -15.51
C ASP A 269 13.84 2.62 -15.46
N GLY A 270 12.81 3.36 -15.06
CA GLY A 270 12.84 4.82 -14.92
C GLY A 270 13.59 5.31 -13.67
N PRO A 271 13.49 6.62 -13.37
CA PRO A 271 14.12 7.22 -12.20
C PRO A 271 13.69 6.54 -10.90
N ARG A 272 14.66 6.29 -10.02
CA ARG A 272 14.42 5.64 -8.72
C ARG A 272 13.81 6.61 -7.70
N THR A 273 13.14 6.03 -6.72
CA THR A 273 12.50 6.76 -5.64
C THR A 273 13.52 7.46 -4.75
N ASN A 274 13.27 8.74 -4.46
CA ASN A 274 13.87 9.43 -3.34
C ASN A 274 12.97 9.24 -2.11
N TYR A 275 13.32 8.30 -1.25
CA TYR A 275 12.51 7.89 -0.10
C TYR A 275 12.25 9.01 0.91
N ASN A 276 13.21 9.92 1.11
CA ASN A 276 13.03 11.04 2.04
C ASN A 276 12.03 12.06 1.48
N ARG A 277 12.15 12.37 0.19
CA ARG A 277 11.20 13.25 -0.50
C ARG A 277 9.81 12.62 -0.58
N GLU A 278 9.73 11.32 -0.81
CA GLU A 278 8.46 10.58 -0.81
C GLU A 278 7.78 10.66 0.54
N LEU A 279 8.52 10.40 1.63
CA LEU A 279 8.02 10.49 2.98
C LEU A 279 7.49 11.90 3.32
N SER A 280 8.23 12.95 2.96
CA SER A 280 7.78 14.33 3.14
C SER A 280 6.53 14.65 2.33
N ALA A 281 6.45 14.18 1.08
CA ALA A 281 5.29 14.41 0.21
C ALA A 281 4.02 13.73 0.76
N GLN A 282 4.16 12.49 1.26
CA GLN A 282 3.05 11.78 1.91
C GLN A 282 2.63 12.50 3.19
N GLY A 283 3.60 13.03 3.96
CA GLY A 283 3.31 13.84 5.14
C GLY A 283 2.48 15.08 4.81
N VAL A 284 2.85 15.81 3.74
CA VAL A 284 2.04 16.95 3.25
C VAL A 284 0.64 16.49 2.84
N GLY A 285 0.53 15.36 2.14
CA GLY A 285 -0.75 14.78 1.78
C GLY A 285 -1.62 14.46 2.99
N ASN A 286 -1.06 13.80 4.01
CA ASN A 286 -1.78 13.46 5.26
C ASN A 286 -2.16 14.70 6.06
N LEU A 287 -1.30 15.74 6.11
CA LEU A 287 -1.65 17.04 6.67
C LEU A 287 -2.91 17.62 6.00
N LEU A 288 -2.93 17.66 4.68
CA LEU A 288 -4.07 18.21 3.93
C LEU A 288 -5.32 17.35 4.10
N CYS A 289 -5.18 16.02 4.16
CA CYS A 289 -6.29 15.13 4.48
C CYS A 289 -6.85 15.39 5.87
N GLY A 290 -6.00 15.65 6.87
CA GLY A 290 -6.44 16.03 8.21
C GLY A 290 -7.20 17.35 8.21
N PHE A 291 -6.73 18.37 7.50
CA PHE A 291 -7.46 19.63 7.36
C PHE A 291 -8.76 19.51 6.55
N ALA A 292 -8.84 18.57 5.61
CA ALA A 292 -10.05 18.34 4.83
C ALA A 292 -11.04 17.35 5.53
N GLY A 293 -10.69 16.83 6.70
CA GLY A 293 -11.46 15.77 7.36
C GLY A 293 -11.61 14.52 6.48
N ALA A 294 -10.57 14.17 5.74
CA ALA A 294 -10.51 13.03 4.82
C ALA A 294 -9.77 11.83 5.45
N LEU A 295 -9.48 10.80 4.66
CA LEU A 295 -8.81 9.59 5.12
C LEU A 295 -7.28 9.73 5.10
N PRO A 296 -6.55 8.95 5.93
CA PRO A 296 -5.11 8.82 5.78
C PRO A 296 -4.75 8.23 4.43
N MET A 297 -3.64 8.69 3.86
CA MET A 297 -3.16 8.23 2.57
C MET A 297 -1.81 7.56 2.66
N THR A 298 -1.58 6.67 1.70
CA THR A 298 -0.29 6.03 1.44
C THR A 298 -0.05 5.93 -0.07
N GLY A 299 1.15 5.55 -0.46
CA GLY A 299 1.40 5.05 -1.80
C GLY A 299 0.80 3.66 -1.96
N VAL A 300 -0.02 3.45 -2.99
CA VAL A 300 -0.82 2.23 -3.17
C VAL A 300 -0.26 1.35 -4.28
N ILE A 301 0.22 0.15 -3.96
CA ILE A 301 0.85 -0.79 -4.92
C ILE A 301 -0.10 -1.11 -6.08
N VAL A 302 -1.37 -1.44 -5.82
CA VAL A 302 -2.34 -1.86 -6.86
C VAL A 302 -2.53 -0.78 -7.91
N ARG A 303 -2.69 0.48 -7.51
CA ARG A 303 -2.85 1.62 -8.42
C ARG A 303 -1.55 1.94 -9.15
N SER A 304 -0.43 1.87 -8.43
CA SER A 304 0.91 2.13 -8.99
C SER A 304 1.30 1.07 -10.02
N SER A 305 1.01 -0.20 -9.78
CA SER A 305 1.25 -1.27 -10.76
C SER A 305 0.39 -1.10 -12.01
N ALA A 306 -0.87 -0.69 -11.85
CA ALA A 306 -1.74 -0.36 -12.99
C ALA A 306 -1.17 0.81 -13.79
N ASN A 307 -0.62 1.85 -13.14
CA ASN A 307 0.03 2.98 -13.76
C ASN A 307 1.24 2.55 -14.62
N VAL A 308 2.12 1.74 -14.04
CA VAL A 308 3.31 1.21 -14.74
C VAL A 308 2.93 0.30 -15.89
N GLN A 309 1.98 -0.65 -15.68
CA GLN A 309 1.50 -1.59 -16.70
C GLN A 309 0.78 -0.88 -17.85
N ALA A 310 0.12 0.24 -17.59
CA ALA A 310 -0.48 1.09 -18.61
C ALA A 310 0.53 1.92 -19.39
N GLY A 311 1.81 1.83 -19.03
CA GLY A 311 2.92 2.44 -19.78
C GLY A 311 3.30 3.84 -19.34
N ALA A 312 2.91 4.29 -18.15
CA ALA A 312 3.31 5.59 -17.59
C ALA A 312 4.81 5.78 -17.61
N LYS A 313 5.25 6.99 -17.91
CA LYS A 313 6.66 7.37 -18.00
C LYS A 313 7.05 8.45 -17.01
N THR A 314 6.11 9.29 -16.60
CA THR A 314 6.38 10.40 -15.71
C THR A 314 5.25 10.54 -14.66
N ARG A 315 5.49 11.40 -13.67
CA ARG A 315 4.49 11.74 -12.65
C ARG A 315 3.23 12.43 -13.21
N LEU A 316 3.23 12.81 -14.48
CA LEU A 316 2.05 13.43 -15.10
C LEU A 316 0.85 12.49 -15.07
N SER A 317 1.05 11.18 -15.23
CA SER A 317 -0.03 10.20 -15.11
C SER A 317 -0.69 10.23 -13.73
N THR A 318 0.11 10.36 -12.66
CA THR A 318 -0.41 10.43 -11.27
C THR A 318 -1.13 11.74 -10.99
N ILE A 319 -0.69 12.84 -11.58
CA ILE A 319 -1.37 14.15 -11.45
C ILE A 319 -2.70 14.14 -12.21
N LEU A 320 -2.68 13.69 -13.47
CA LEU A 320 -3.87 13.64 -14.31
C LEU A 320 -4.96 12.74 -13.73
N HIS A 321 -4.63 11.61 -13.09
CA HIS A 321 -5.64 10.77 -12.47
C HIS A 321 -6.39 11.50 -11.34
N GLY A 322 -5.69 12.36 -10.56
CA GLY A 322 -6.32 13.23 -9.57
C GLY A 322 -7.26 14.26 -10.21
N VAL A 323 -6.86 14.82 -11.36
CA VAL A 323 -7.74 15.71 -12.16
C VAL A 323 -8.99 14.96 -12.60
N TRP A 324 -8.86 13.71 -13.07
CA TRP A 324 -10.00 12.90 -13.50
C TRP A 324 -10.95 12.59 -12.35
N ILE A 325 -10.44 12.23 -11.16
CA ILE A 325 -11.31 12.03 -9.99
C ILE A 325 -12.05 13.31 -9.66
N LEU A 326 -11.36 14.47 -9.58
CA LEU A 326 -11.98 15.75 -9.29
C LEU A 326 -13.05 16.11 -10.34
N ALA A 327 -12.73 16.00 -11.63
CA ALA A 327 -13.65 16.30 -12.71
C ALA A 327 -14.89 15.41 -12.67
N PHE A 328 -14.70 14.10 -12.46
CA PHE A 328 -15.78 13.12 -12.40
C PHE A 328 -16.74 13.41 -11.25
N VAL A 329 -16.18 13.65 -10.04
CA VAL A 329 -16.98 13.93 -8.86
C VAL A 329 -17.69 15.29 -8.92
N ALA A 330 -17.07 16.28 -9.57
CA ALA A 330 -17.68 17.59 -9.77
C ALA A 330 -18.79 17.58 -10.83
N LEU A 331 -18.64 16.79 -11.89
CA LEU A 331 -19.55 16.80 -13.05
C LEU A 331 -20.61 15.69 -13.00
N LEU A 332 -20.30 14.55 -12.39
CA LEU A 332 -21.13 13.34 -12.46
C LEU A 332 -21.42 12.74 -11.06
N PRO A 333 -21.72 13.52 -10.01
CA PRO A 333 -21.98 12.96 -8.67
C PRO A 333 -23.19 12.05 -8.64
N TRP A 334 -24.18 12.31 -9.52
CA TRP A 334 -25.40 11.48 -9.64
C TRP A 334 -25.08 10.03 -10.06
N LEU A 335 -24.05 9.82 -10.88
CA LEU A 335 -23.65 8.47 -11.31
C LEU A 335 -23.05 7.64 -10.15
N LEU A 336 -22.35 8.31 -9.22
CA LEU A 336 -21.80 7.65 -8.03
C LEU A 336 -22.90 7.15 -7.09
N ARG A 337 -24.03 7.86 -7.02
CA ARG A 337 -25.20 7.50 -6.18
C ARG A 337 -25.92 6.24 -6.66
N GLU A 338 -25.68 5.81 -7.89
CA GLU A 338 -26.27 4.57 -8.42
C GLU A 338 -25.48 3.31 -8.01
N ILE A 339 -24.26 3.47 -7.49
CA ILE A 339 -23.38 2.33 -7.15
C ILE A 339 -23.90 1.64 -5.89
N PRO A 340 -24.19 0.31 -5.94
CA PRO A 340 -24.56 -0.45 -4.75
C PRO A 340 -23.39 -0.57 -3.76
N MET A 341 -23.68 -0.50 -2.45
CA MET A 341 -22.69 -0.70 -1.39
C MET A 341 -22.09 -2.13 -1.47
N ALA A 342 -22.91 -3.12 -1.70
CA ALA A 342 -22.49 -4.52 -1.90
C ALA A 342 -21.51 -4.68 -3.08
N ALA A 343 -21.60 -3.85 -4.13
CA ALA A 343 -20.64 -3.87 -5.22
C ALA A 343 -19.25 -3.40 -4.79
N LEU A 344 -19.18 -2.33 -3.99
CA LEU A 344 -17.90 -1.87 -3.42
C LEU A 344 -17.32 -2.91 -2.46
N ALA A 345 -18.16 -3.53 -1.62
CA ALA A 345 -17.75 -4.61 -0.75
C ALA A 345 -17.17 -5.80 -1.53
N GLY A 346 -17.78 -6.19 -2.65
CA GLY A 346 -17.27 -7.24 -3.52
C GLY A 346 -15.86 -6.97 -4.05
N ILE A 347 -15.57 -5.74 -4.49
CA ILE A 347 -14.21 -5.32 -4.89
C ILE A 347 -13.23 -5.45 -3.73
N LEU A 348 -13.64 -5.01 -2.54
CA LEU A 348 -12.76 -5.03 -1.37
C LEU A 348 -12.51 -6.45 -0.87
N VAL A 349 -13.50 -7.35 -0.93
CA VAL A 349 -13.30 -8.77 -0.62
C VAL A 349 -12.24 -9.38 -1.54
N VAL A 350 -12.34 -9.18 -2.86
CA VAL A 350 -11.31 -9.66 -3.80
C VAL A 350 -9.95 -9.04 -3.50
N THR A 351 -9.91 -7.74 -3.19
CA THR A 351 -8.67 -7.04 -2.86
C THR A 351 -8.07 -7.57 -1.55
N GLY A 352 -8.88 -7.78 -0.52
CA GLY A 352 -8.45 -8.36 0.76
C GLY A 352 -7.88 -9.77 0.60
N VAL A 353 -8.54 -10.63 -0.17
CA VAL A 353 -8.03 -11.99 -0.48
C VAL A 353 -6.66 -11.92 -1.17
N ARG A 354 -6.43 -10.97 -2.07
CA ARG A 354 -5.13 -10.79 -2.75
C ARG A 354 -4.04 -10.29 -1.82
N LEU A 355 -4.38 -9.54 -0.77
CA LEU A 355 -3.41 -9.12 0.25
C LEU A 355 -2.93 -10.32 1.10
N VAL A 356 -3.75 -11.36 1.25
CA VAL A 356 -3.38 -12.61 1.94
C VAL A 356 -2.54 -13.47 0.99
N SER A 357 -1.29 -13.10 0.78
CA SER A 357 -0.37 -13.81 -0.11
C SER A 357 0.24 -15.05 0.54
N LEU A 358 -0.43 -16.20 0.42
CA LEU A 358 0.09 -17.50 0.89
C LEU A 358 1.35 -17.94 0.12
N ASP A 359 1.49 -17.53 -1.14
CA ASP A 359 2.67 -17.83 -1.94
C ASP A 359 3.92 -17.13 -1.37
N HIS A 360 3.75 -15.92 -0.82
CA HIS A 360 4.83 -15.22 -0.13
C HIS A 360 5.24 -15.96 1.17
N ALA A 361 4.27 -16.44 1.95
CA ALA A 361 4.53 -17.24 3.15
C ALA A 361 5.29 -18.53 2.82
N LYS A 362 4.88 -19.24 1.75
CA LYS A 362 5.60 -20.43 1.25
C LYS A 362 7.00 -20.08 0.78
N HIS A 363 7.18 -18.96 0.08
CA HIS A 363 8.50 -18.49 -0.36
C HIS A 363 9.42 -18.23 0.83
N LEU A 364 8.92 -17.53 1.88
CA LEU A 364 9.67 -17.30 3.11
C LEU A 364 10.11 -18.62 3.74
N LEU A 365 9.18 -19.58 3.88
CA LEU A 365 9.45 -20.89 4.50
C LEU A 365 10.50 -21.69 3.72
N HIS A 366 10.34 -21.82 2.40
CA HIS A 366 11.21 -22.66 1.58
C HIS A 366 12.60 -22.06 1.38
N ARG A 367 12.69 -20.75 1.29
CA ARG A 367 13.95 -20.06 0.96
C ARG A 367 14.75 -19.65 2.20
N TYR A 368 14.08 -19.11 3.20
CA TYR A 368 14.74 -18.50 4.38
C TYR A 368 14.58 -19.34 5.65
N GLY A 369 13.71 -20.36 5.61
CA GLY A 369 13.46 -21.27 6.73
C GLY A 369 12.27 -20.86 7.59
N PRO A 370 12.04 -21.55 8.74
CA PRO A 370 10.81 -21.41 9.50
C PRO A 370 10.67 -20.07 10.24
N LEU A 371 11.76 -19.43 10.66
CA LEU A 371 11.70 -18.22 11.50
C LEU A 371 10.98 -17.05 10.81
N PRO A 372 11.32 -16.64 9.57
CA PRO A 372 10.58 -15.59 8.89
C PRO A 372 9.11 -15.94 8.62
N ALA A 373 8.81 -17.24 8.38
CA ALA A 373 7.43 -17.70 8.21
C ALA A 373 6.62 -17.62 9.52
N ILE A 374 7.27 -17.94 10.66
CA ILE A 374 6.67 -17.76 12.00
C ILE A 374 6.41 -16.28 12.29
N VAL A 375 7.36 -15.39 11.99
CA VAL A 375 7.17 -13.93 12.14
C VAL A 375 5.98 -13.47 11.32
N TRP A 376 5.89 -13.90 10.03
CA TRP A 376 4.76 -13.59 9.16
C TRP A 376 3.43 -14.07 9.74
N ALA A 377 3.35 -15.35 10.15
CA ALA A 377 2.13 -15.95 10.68
C ALA A 377 1.70 -15.31 12.00
N THR A 378 2.65 -15.06 12.92
CA THR A 378 2.36 -14.44 14.21
C THR A 378 1.88 -12.99 14.02
N THR A 379 2.52 -12.23 13.12
CA THR A 379 2.08 -10.87 12.79
C THR A 379 0.65 -10.87 12.27
N LEU A 380 0.33 -11.76 11.29
CA LEU A 380 -1.02 -11.92 10.75
C LEU A 380 -2.04 -12.24 11.85
N ILE A 381 -1.75 -13.27 12.67
CA ILE A 381 -2.67 -13.71 13.74
C ILE A 381 -2.90 -12.58 14.75
N MET A 382 -1.85 -11.90 15.17
CA MET A 382 -1.96 -10.82 16.15
C MET A 382 -2.74 -9.61 15.59
N VAL A 383 -2.54 -9.25 14.31
CA VAL A 383 -3.33 -8.20 13.64
C VAL A 383 -4.82 -8.55 13.64
N VAL A 384 -5.17 -9.81 13.40
CA VAL A 384 -6.58 -10.23 13.34
C VAL A 384 -7.20 -10.40 14.72
N ALA A 385 -6.42 -10.91 15.69
CA ALA A 385 -6.91 -11.24 17.02
C ALA A 385 -6.96 -10.04 17.99
N THR A 386 -6.08 -9.06 17.79
CA THR A 386 -5.99 -7.84 18.61
C THR A 386 -6.25 -6.59 17.78
N ASP A 387 -5.19 -5.94 17.34
CA ASP A 387 -5.21 -4.74 16.50
C ASP A 387 -3.94 -4.66 15.62
N LEU A 388 -3.97 -3.75 14.65
CA LEU A 388 -2.90 -3.59 13.66
C LEU A 388 -1.57 -3.19 14.32
N LEU A 389 -1.61 -2.24 15.26
CA LEU A 389 -0.38 -1.73 15.92
C LEU A 389 0.28 -2.83 16.75
N THR A 390 -0.50 -3.51 17.59
CA THR A 390 -0.03 -4.62 18.43
C THR A 390 0.57 -5.73 17.56
N GLY A 391 -0.10 -6.11 16.47
CA GLY A 391 0.39 -7.12 15.55
C GLY A 391 1.74 -6.77 14.93
N VAL A 392 1.90 -5.53 14.47
CA VAL A 392 3.16 -5.04 13.89
C VAL A 392 4.27 -4.98 14.93
N LEU A 393 3.99 -4.47 16.14
CA LEU A 393 4.98 -4.39 17.22
C LEU A 393 5.46 -5.78 17.66
N VAL A 394 4.55 -6.75 17.79
CA VAL A 394 4.91 -8.14 18.08
C VAL A 394 5.78 -8.72 16.97
N GLY A 395 5.41 -8.50 15.70
CA GLY A 395 6.20 -8.93 14.55
C GLY A 395 7.62 -8.34 14.53
N ILE A 396 7.75 -7.04 14.78
CA ILE A 396 9.05 -6.36 14.90
C ILE A 396 9.85 -6.94 16.08
N GLY A 397 9.21 -7.12 17.24
CA GLY A 397 9.83 -7.74 18.41
C GLY A 397 10.40 -9.13 18.10
N LEU A 398 9.63 -9.99 17.44
CA LEU A 398 10.10 -11.30 17.00
C LEU A 398 11.25 -11.22 16.00
N SER A 399 11.21 -10.27 15.05
CA SER A 399 12.32 -10.05 14.10
C SER A 399 13.59 -9.57 14.81
N LEU A 400 13.47 -8.78 15.88
CA LEU A 400 14.61 -8.39 16.71
C LEU A 400 15.16 -9.57 17.51
N LEU A 401 14.29 -10.45 18.03
CA LEU A 401 14.72 -11.68 18.71
C LEU A 401 15.50 -12.61 17.77
N GLU A 402 15.16 -12.66 16.50
CA GLU A 402 15.92 -13.41 15.48
C GLU A 402 17.38 -12.95 15.38
N LEU A 403 17.68 -11.69 15.71
CA LEU A 403 19.03 -11.14 15.68
C LEU A 403 19.85 -11.42 16.94
N LEU A 404 19.25 -11.86 18.06
CA LEU A 404 19.96 -12.06 19.34
C LEU A 404 21.20 -12.96 19.23
N PRO A 405 21.19 -14.08 18.49
CA PRO A 405 22.37 -14.93 18.33
C PRO A 405 23.56 -14.20 17.67
N HIS A 406 23.27 -13.16 16.91
CA HIS A 406 24.24 -12.36 16.13
C HIS A 406 24.53 -11.01 16.76
N ALA A 407 23.93 -10.67 17.91
CA ALA A 407 23.97 -9.35 18.54
C ALA A 407 25.41 -8.85 18.85
N ARG A 408 26.32 -9.77 19.15
CA ARG A 408 27.75 -9.44 19.42
C ARG A 408 28.55 -9.03 18.18
N ARG A 409 28.02 -9.24 16.98
CA ARG A 409 28.70 -8.97 15.70
C ARG A 409 27.85 -8.09 14.76
N LEU A 410 26.95 -7.30 15.30
CA LEU A 410 26.08 -6.40 14.55
C LEU A 410 26.87 -5.23 13.95
N GLY A 411 27.67 -5.50 12.95
CA GLY A 411 28.41 -4.48 12.23
C GLY A 411 28.65 -4.92 10.81
N LEU A 412 28.21 -4.10 9.83
CA LEU A 412 28.52 -4.27 8.42
C LEU A 412 29.60 -3.28 8.05
N GLY A 413 30.76 -3.78 7.63
CA GLY A 413 31.77 -3.02 6.95
C GLY A 413 31.67 -3.22 5.45
N LEU A 414 31.91 -2.14 4.72
CA LEU A 414 31.95 -2.12 3.26
C LEU A 414 33.25 -1.45 2.85
N ASN A 415 34.08 -2.16 2.09
CA ASN A 415 35.29 -1.63 1.47
C ASN A 415 35.09 -1.64 -0.03
N GLU A 416 35.42 -0.54 -0.67
CA GLU A 416 35.35 -0.40 -2.12
C GLU A 416 36.78 -0.27 -2.64
N ASP A 417 37.12 -1.08 -3.65
CA ASP A 417 38.39 -1.02 -4.37
C ASP A 417 38.13 -0.81 -5.87
N ASN A 418 38.63 0.30 -6.39
CA ASN A 418 38.49 0.64 -7.79
C ASN A 418 39.74 0.15 -8.54
N ARG A 419 39.63 -1.01 -9.19
CA ARG A 419 40.63 -1.50 -10.13
C ARG A 419 40.37 -0.94 -11.55
N GLU A 420 41.37 -0.99 -12.42
CA GLU A 420 41.22 -0.44 -13.77
C GLU A 420 40.04 -1.05 -14.55
N ASP A 421 39.81 -2.37 -14.40
CA ASP A 421 38.80 -3.12 -15.15
C ASP A 421 37.53 -3.49 -14.31
N ALA A 422 37.57 -3.37 -13.00
CA ALA A 422 36.47 -3.81 -12.11
C ALA A 422 36.29 -2.91 -10.89
N HIS A 423 35.05 -2.81 -10.42
CA HIS A 423 34.72 -2.18 -9.16
C HIS A 423 34.41 -3.27 -8.12
N GLU A 424 35.30 -3.48 -7.17
CA GLU A 424 35.12 -4.48 -6.12
C GLU A 424 34.43 -3.84 -4.90
N VAL A 425 33.34 -4.48 -4.45
CA VAL A 425 32.64 -4.14 -3.21
C VAL A 425 32.77 -5.32 -2.26
N ALA A 426 33.62 -5.19 -1.27
CA ALA A 426 33.84 -6.23 -0.26
C ALA A 426 32.95 -5.99 0.99
N LEU A 427 32.10 -6.98 1.29
CA LEU A 427 31.24 -6.99 2.47
C LEU A 427 31.89 -7.82 3.57
N HIS A 428 31.94 -7.28 4.79
CA HIS A 428 32.44 -8.02 5.95
C HIS A 428 31.60 -7.77 7.20
N GLY A 429 31.58 -8.74 8.12
CA GLY A 429 30.75 -8.70 9.33
C GLY A 429 29.38 -9.30 9.17
N THR A 430 28.34 -8.62 9.58
CA THR A 430 26.96 -9.13 9.58
C THR A 430 26.01 -8.16 8.87
N ALA A 431 25.36 -8.62 7.82
CA ALA A 431 24.34 -7.88 7.10
C ALA A 431 22.95 -8.24 7.64
N THR A 432 22.32 -7.30 8.30
CA THR A 432 20.98 -7.45 8.89
C THR A 432 20.09 -6.29 8.46
N PHE A 433 18.79 -6.44 8.63
CA PHE A 433 17.86 -5.36 8.29
C PHE A 433 18.21 -4.02 8.95
N LEU A 434 18.86 -4.01 10.12
CA LEU A 434 19.38 -2.78 10.77
C LEU A 434 20.48 -2.11 9.93
N THR A 435 21.29 -2.87 9.20
CA THR A 435 22.36 -2.35 8.35
C THR A 435 21.92 -2.15 6.89
N LEU A 436 20.69 -2.54 6.55
CA LEU A 436 20.12 -2.45 5.21
C LEU A 436 20.21 -1.04 4.59
N PRO A 437 19.89 0.07 5.30
CA PRO A 437 19.99 1.40 4.72
C PRO A 437 21.40 1.73 4.26
N LYS A 438 22.42 1.36 5.06
CA LYS A 438 23.83 1.55 4.72
C LYS A 438 24.24 0.69 3.51
N LEU A 439 23.85 -0.59 3.51
CA LEU A 439 24.14 -1.54 2.44
C LEU A 439 23.51 -1.08 1.12
N SER A 440 22.20 -0.74 1.15
CA SER A 440 21.48 -0.25 -0.01
C SER A 440 22.08 1.04 -0.59
N ALA A 441 22.37 2.03 0.27
CA ALA A 441 22.94 3.30 -0.18
C ALA A 441 24.30 3.11 -0.87
N ARG A 442 25.13 2.20 -0.37
CA ARG A 442 26.44 1.90 -0.97
C ARG A 442 26.31 1.15 -2.29
N LEU A 443 25.48 0.11 -2.35
CA LEU A 443 25.26 -0.63 -3.59
C LEU A 443 24.62 0.23 -4.71
N GLU A 444 23.72 1.13 -4.35
CA GLU A 444 23.13 2.07 -5.33
C GLU A 444 24.13 3.14 -5.82
N ALA A 445 25.16 3.46 -5.03
CA ALA A 445 26.21 4.40 -5.41
C ALA A 445 27.26 3.79 -6.38
N VAL A 446 27.29 2.47 -6.55
CA VAL A 446 28.22 1.79 -7.46
C VAL A 446 28.01 2.25 -8.90
N PRO A 447 29.04 2.74 -9.61
CA PRO A 447 28.92 3.25 -10.98
C PRO A 447 28.39 2.21 -11.97
N ALA A 448 27.67 2.66 -12.98
CA ALA A 448 27.28 1.83 -14.12
C ALA A 448 28.44 1.70 -15.12
N GLY A 449 28.46 0.62 -15.89
CA GLY A 449 29.38 0.47 -17.06
C GLY A 449 30.69 -0.26 -16.80
N ARG A 450 30.95 -0.74 -15.57
CA ARG A 450 32.10 -1.60 -15.25
C ARG A 450 31.65 -2.94 -14.70
N LEU A 451 32.54 -3.96 -14.79
CA LEU A 451 32.35 -5.21 -14.04
C LEU A 451 32.32 -4.91 -12.55
N VAL A 452 31.31 -5.42 -11.86
CA VAL A 452 31.22 -5.30 -10.40
C VAL A 452 31.48 -6.66 -9.77
N ILE A 453 32.47 -6.73 -8.89
CA ILE A 453 32.77 -7.91 -8.09
C ILE A 453 32.23 -7.70 -6.69
N LEU A 454 31.16 -8.41 -6.32
CA LEU A 454 30.63 -8.40 -4.97
C LEU A 454 31.31 -9.50 -4.16
N ASN A 455 32.25 -9.11 -3.33
CA ASN A 455 33.03 -10.03 -2.49
C ASN A 455 32.35 -10.20 -1.12
N VAL A 456 31.85 -11.40 -0.83
CA VAL A 456 31.16 -11.76 0.40
C VAL A 456 31.92 -12.79 1.25
N GLU A 457 33.18 -13.05 0.94
CA GLU A 457 33.99 -14.05 1.62
C GLU A 457 34.09 -13.82 3.15
N ARG A 458 34.17 -12.55 3.56
CA ARG A 458 34.25 -12.15 4.98
C ARG A 458 32.90 -11.81 5.61
N LEU A 459 31.79 -12.11 4.92
CA LEU A 459 30.45 -11.90 5.44
C LEU A 459 30.04 -13.10 6.29
N GLY A 460 30.00 -12.91 7.62
CA GLY A 460 29.72 -14.00 8.56
C GLY A 460 28.24 -14.41 8.61
N HIS A 461 27.33 -13.46 8.37
CA HIS A 461 25.88 -13.69 8.35
C HIS A 461 25.17 -12.66 7.46
N ILE A 462 24.12 -13.12 6.80
CA ILE A 462 23.17 -12.25 6.09
C ILE A 462 21.75 -12.71 6.43
N ASP A 463 20.91 -11.76 6.86
CA ASP A 463 19.50 -12.06 7.07
C ASP A 463 18.71 -12.07 5.73
N HIS A 464 17.47 -12.56 5.79
CA HIS A 464 16.62 -12.69 4.61
C HIS A 464 16.34 -11.34 3.93
N THR A 465 16.22 -10.24 4.68
CA THR A 465 15.96 -8.88 4.16
C THR A 465 17.13 -8.36 3.34
N CYS A 466 18.35 -8.48 3.85
CA CYS A 466 19.56 -8.08 3.16
C CYS A 466 19.85 -9.01 1.96
N ALA A 467 19.63 -10.32 2.12
CA ALA A 467 19.82 -11.28 1.03
C ALA A 467 18.91 -11.00 -0.15
N GLU A 468 17.63 -10.73 0.10
CA GLU A 468 16.65 -10.37 -0.92
C GLU A 468 17.05 -9.08 -1.64
N MET A 469 17.43 -8.04 -0.90
CA MET A 469 17.86 -6.76 -1.47
C MET A 469 19.14 -6.91 -2.33
N VAL A 470 20.14 -7.64 -1.87
CA VAL A 470 21.39 -7.88 -2.63
C VAL A 470 21.10 -8.63 -3.92
N ARG A 471 20.28 -9.69 -3.84
CA ARG A 471 19.86 -10.44 -5.02
C ARG A 471 19.14 -9.57 -6.04
N GLU A 472 18.15 -8.81 -5.61
CA GLU A 472 17.42 -7.90 -6.48
C GLU A 472 18.34 -6.86 -7.14
N TRP A 473 19.33 -6.38 -6.40
CA TRP A 473 20.33 -5.48 -6.95
C TRP A 473 21.18 -6.16 -8.03
N ILE A 474 21.60 -7.42 -7.80
CA ILE A 474 22.35 -8.23 -8.79
C ILE A 474 21.50 -8.46 -10.03
N ASP A 475 20.25 -8.96 -9.86
CA ASP A 475 19.36 -9.29 -10.97
C ASP A 475 19.04 -8.06 -11.83
N ARG A 476 18.77 -6.93 -11.18
CA ARG A 476 18.52 -5.66 -11.86
C ARG A 476 19.74 -5.20 -12.68
N ARG A 477 20.93 -5.29 -12.11
CA ARG A 477 22.16 -4.91 -12.83
C ARG A 477 22.41 -5.81 -14.03
N ARG A 478 22.26 -7.12 -13.87
CA ARG A 478 22.38 -8.09 -14.96
C ARG A 478 21.31 -7.86 -16.03
N GLY A 479 20.07 -7.59 -15.65
CA GLY A 479 18.98 -7.26 -16.56
C GLY A 479 19.21 -5.96 -17.35
N ALA A 480 19.98 -5.01 -16.79
CA ALA A 480 20.42 -3.79 -17.49
C ALA A 480 21.68 -3.98 -18.35
N GLY A 481 22.19 -5.23 -18.51
CA GLY A 481 23.37 -5.56 -19.33
C GLY A 481 24.71 -5.33 -18.62
N HIS A 482 24.73 -5.08 -17.31
CA HIS A 482 25.95 -4.93 -16.54
C HIS A 482 26.43 -6.28 -15.99
N GLN A 483 27.74 -6.52 -16.03
CA GLN A 483 28.32 -7.73 -15.47
C GLN A 483 28.47 -7.59 -13.96
N VAL A 484 27.92 -8.58 -13.21
CA VAL A 484 28.08 -8.68 -11.75
C VAL A 484 28.50 -10.10 -11.41
N GLU A 485 29.66 -10.20 -10.77
CA GLU A 485 30.22 -11.45 -10.26
C GLU A 485 30.11 -11.49 -8.74
N LEU A 486 29.71 -12.65 -8.19
CA LEU A 486 29.65 -12.91 -6.77
C LEU A 486 30.86 -13.74 -6.36
N PHE A 487 31.76 -13.18 -5.55
CA PHE A 487 32.98 -13.83 -5.10
C PHE A 487 32.87 -14.23 -3.62
N GLY A 488 33.39 -15.41 -3.27
CA GLY A 488 33.49 -15.88 -1.88
C GLY A 488 32.17 -16.39 -1.27
N ALA A 489 31.07 -16.47 -2.04
CA ALA A 489 29.83 -17.03 -1.54
C ALA A 489 29.92 -18.56 -1.43
N THR A 490 29.83 -19.09 -0.22
CA THR A 490 29.89 -20.54 0.07
C THR A 490 28.62 -21.02 0.76
N GLY A 491 28.26 -22.32 0.59
CA GLY A 491 27.17 -22.98 1.30
C GLY A 491 25.83 -22.22 1.28
N ARG A 492 25.26 -21.99 2.46
CA ARG A 492 23.95 -21.32 2.63
C ARG A 492 23.95 -19.87 2.06
N LEU A 493 25.06 -19.18 2.18
CA LEU A 493 25.19 -17.80 1.70
C LEU A 493 25.01 -17.73 0.17
N ARG A 494 25.59 -18.69 -0.55
CA ARG A 494 25.43 -18.80 -2.01
C ARG A 494 23.96 -19.02 -2.39
N ASN A 495 23.26 -19.89 -1.67
CA ASN A 495 21.84 -20.17 -1.95
C ASN A 495 20.91 -18.97 -1.65
N LEU A 496 21.30 -18.11 -0.72
CA LEU A 496 20.51 -16.92 -0.34
C LEU A 496 20.70 -15.76 -1.32
N VAL A 497 21.91 -15.59 -1.90
CA VAL A 497 22.28 -14.41 -2.68
C VAL A 497 22.36 -14.74 -4.18
N ALA A 498 22.62 -15.97 -4.58
CA ALA A 498 22.59 -16.43 -5.97
C ALA A 498 21.18 -16.93 -6.32
#